data_25324d6ed90c3c07ad96a73240dd5824
#
_entry.id   25324d6ed90c3c07ad96a73240dd5824
#
_cell.length_a   1.000
_cell.length_b   1.000
_cell.length_c   1.000
_cell.angle_alpha   90.00
_cell.angle_beta   90.00
_cell.angle_gamma   90.00
#
_symmetry.space_group_name_H-M   'P 1'
#
loop_
_entity.id
_entity.type
_entity.pdbx_description
1 polymer ?
#
loop_
_entity_poly.entity_id
_entity_poly.type
_entity_poly.pdbx_seq_one_letter_code
_entity_poly.pdbx_strand_id
1 'polypeptide(L)'
;MKTQNIKGFFSLVALCSVLVIQNALAKPPHELDFAPHEKPHLKAKQGFAHGELPHIKGIAPEIFASASQNAQIRALQVEMALRKDLRKDLQKFKDEREELELQKRITQVKFYHAKAQNDEKQAKDLLAQIYQNEQALNKNKIAEREFRSTQELKRAEKLYKELQGK
;
A
#
# COMPACT_ATOMS: atom_id res chain seq x y z
N MET A 1 4.02 -27.01 48.63
CA MET A 1 4.37 -27.08 47.20
C MET A 1 3.20 -27.70 46.45
N LYS A 2 2.42 -26.91 45.72
CA LYS A 2 1.27 -27.40 44.93
C LYS A 2 1.61 -27.20 43.46
N THR A 3 1.93 -28.28 42.75
CA THR A 3 2.05 -28.34 41.31
C THR A 3 0.64 -28.30 40.72
N GLN A 4 0.24 -27.17 40.16
CA GLN A 4 -1.04 -27.04 39.46
C GLN A 4 -0.90 -27.43 37.99
N ASN A 5 -1.82 -28.31 37.59
CA ASN A 5 -2.01 -28.95 36.32
C ASN A 5 -2.15 -27.94 35.15
N ILE A 6 -1.12 -27.87 34.30
CA ILE A 6 -1.16 -27.12 33.02
C ILE A 6 -1.73 -27.98 31.86
N LYS A 7 -2.13 -29.23 32.14
CA LYS A 7 -2.61 -30.15 31.10
C LYS A 7 -4.01 -29.85 30.51
N GLY A 8 -4.77 -28.94 31.14
CA GLY A 8 -6.16 -28.63 30.67
C GLY A 8 -6.26 -27.57 29.57
N PHE A 9 -5.25 -26.72 29.42
CA PHE A 9 -5.39 -25.56 28.51
C PHE A 9 -5.09 -25.87 27.02
N PHE A 10 -4.26 -26.89 26.77
CA PHE A 10 -3.93 -27.28 25.38
C PHE A 10 -5.04 -28.08 24.69
N SER A 11 -5.95 -28.69 25.43
CA SER A 11 -7.03 -29.50 24.86
C SER A 11 -8.15 -28.64 24.27
N LEU A 12 -8.39 -27.43 24.83
CA LEU A 12 -9.49 -26.56 24.38
C LEU A 12 -9.16 -25.82 23.08
N VAL A 13 -7.89 -25.43 22.89
CA VAL A 13 -7.47 -24.74 21.66
C VAL A 13 -7.44 -25.68 20.45
N ALA A 14 -7.09 -26.95 20.66
CA ALA A 14 -7.09 -27.96 19.60
C ALA A 14 -8.52 -28.30 19.10
N LEU A 15 -9.51 -28.28 20.01
CA LEU A 15 -10.91 -28.57 19.66
C LEU A 15 -11.56 -27.44 18.84
N CYS A 16 -11.23 -26.17 19.12
CA CYS A 16 -11.74 -25.05 18.32
C CYS A 16 -11.17 -25.01 16.90
N SER A 17 -9.94 -25.47 16.69
CA SER A 17 -9.31 -25.47 15.37
C SER A 17 -9.92 -26.53 14.44
N VAL A 18 -10.36 -27.67 14.97
CA VAL A 18 -10.98 -28.74 14.18
C VAL A 18 -12.42 -28.38 13.75
N LEU A 19 -13.15 -27.64 14.61
CA LEU A 19 -14.54 -27.22 14.28
C LEU A 19 -14.60 -26.16 13.17
N VAL A 20 -13.58 -25.31 13.04
CA VAL A 20 -13.52 -24.30 11.97
C VAL A 20 -13.23 -24.94 10.61
N ILE A 21 -12.44 -26.03 10.56
CA ILE A 21 -12.10 -26.71 9.31
C ILE A 21 -13.28 -27.56 8.80
N GLN A 22 -14.10 -28.13 9.68
CA GLN A 22 -15.26 -28.93 9.27
C GLN A 22 -16.40 -28.09 8.65
N ASN A 23 -16.57 -26.83 9.07
CA ASN A 23 -17.58 -25.95 8.47
C ASN A 23 -17.15 -25.35 7.10
N ALA A 24 -15.88 -25.42 6.74
CA ALA A 24 -15.41 -24.97 5.44
C ALA A 24 -15.59 -26.00 4.31
N LEU A 25 -15.85 -27.29 4.65
CA LEU A 25 -15.98 -28.41 3.70
C LEU A 25 -17.42 -28.77 3.32
N ALA A 26 -18.42 -28.12 3.91
CA ALA A 26 -19.84 -28.46 3.75
C ALA A 26 -20.62 -27.51 2.81
N LYS A 27 -19.98 -26.79 1.89
CA LYS A 27 -20.68 -26.13 0.80
C LYS A 27 -20.70 -27.06 -0.43
N PRO A 28 -21.89 -27.40 -0.96
CA PRO A 28 -21.97 -28.11 -2.22
C PRO A 28 -21.37 -27.25 -3.33
N PRO A 29 -20.74 -27.87 -4.33
CA PRO A 29 -20.24 -27.12 -5.48
C PRO A 29 -21.44 -26.46 -6.16
N HIS A 30 -21.44 -25.11 -6.17
CA HIS A 30 -22.31 -24.38 -7.08
C HIS A 30 -21.90 -24.80 -8.49
N GLU A 31 -22.83 -25.44 -9.21
CA GLU A 31 -22.76 -25.56 -10.65
C GLU A 31 -22.49 -24.15 -11.19
N LEU A 32 -21.28 -23.99 -11.71
CA LEU A 32 -20.94 -22.82 -12.49
C LEU A 32 -21.65 -22.96 -13.82
N ASP A 33 -22.85 -22.41 -13.91
CA ASP A 33 -23.47 -22.09 -15.19
C ASP A 33 -22.49 -21.18 -15.94
N PHE A 34 -21.70 -21.81 -16.81
CA PHE A 34 -20.99 -21.11 -17.86
C PHE A 34 -22.00 -20.57 -18.87
N ALA A 35 -22.71 -19.50 -18.49
CA ALA A 35 -23.31 -18.66 -19.49
C ALA A 35 -22.15 -18.17 -20.40
N PRO A 36 -22.29 -18.27 -21.74
CA PRO A 36 -21.25 -17.74 -22.62
C PRO A 36 -21.04 -16.29 -22.31
N HIS A 37 -19.86 -15.95 -21.79
CA HIS A 37 -19.44 -14.58 -21.61
C HIS A 37 -19.52 -13.91 -22.98
N GLU A 38 -20.63 -13.22 -23.23
CA GLU A 38 -20.64 -12.16 -24.22
C GLU A 38 -19.45 -11.25 -23.90
N LYS A 39 -18.48 -11.30 -24.79
CA LYS A 39 -17.37 -10.37 -24.74
C LYS A 39 -18.00 -8.99 -24.61
N PRO A 40 -17.66 -8.20 -23.55
CA PRO A 40 -18.14 -6.84 -23.49
C PRO A 40 -17.70 -6.20 -24.79
N HIS A 41 -18.63 -5.95 -25.67
CA HIS A 41 -18.40 -5.06 -26.80
C HIS A 41 -17.87 -3.78 -26.19
N LEU A 42 -16.55 -3.57 -26.29
CA LEU A 42 -15.94 -2.27 -26.11
C LEU A 42 -16.66 -1.36 -27.12
N LYS A 43 -17.82 -0.84 -26.69
CA LYS A 43 -18.40 0.33 -27.33
C LYS A 43 -17.31 1.38 -27.22
N ALA A 44 -16.53 1.48 -28.30
CA ALA A 44 -15.70 2.64 -28.50
C ALA A 44 -16.63 3.81 -28.22
N LYS A 45 -16.45 4.47 -27.09
CA LYS A 45 -17.08 5.75 -26.82
C LYS A 45 -16.50 6.73 -27.85
N GLN A 46 -17.00 6.63 -29.06
CA GLN A 46 -16.97 7.71 -30.03
C GLN A 46 -17.87 8.79 -29.44
N GLY A 47 -17.25 9.67 -28.76
CA GLY A 47 -17.81 10.84 -28.19
C GLY A 47 -16.69 11.58 -27.54
N PHE A 48 -15.83 12.21 -28.32
CA PHE A 48 -15.24 13.47 -27.88
C PHE A 48 -16.43 14.41 -27.73
N ALA A 49 -17.23 14.20 -26.68
CA ALA A 49 -18.17 15.19 -26.19
C ALA A 49 -17.33 16.44 -25.94
N HIS A 50 -17.75 17.53 -26.59
CA HIS A 50 -17.18 18.85 -26.55
C HIS A 50 -16.38 19.11 -25.27
N GLY A 51 -15.09 18.92 -25.37
CA GLY A 51 -13.98 19.59 -24.83
C GLY A 51 -14.07 20.12 -23.41
N GLU A 52 -14.12 19.24 -22.36
CA GLU A 52 -13.48 19.65 -21.13
C GLU A 52 -11.98 19.70 -21.40
N LEU A 53 -11.42 20.89 -21.31
CA LEU A 53 -9.97 21.08 -21.39
C LEU A 53 -9.31 20.14 -20.38
N PRO A 54 -8.23 19.44 -20.76
CA PRO A 54 -7.50 18.62 -19.81
C PRO A 54 -7.11 19.50 -18.62
N HIS A 55 -7.37 19.02 -17.41
CA HIS A 55 -7.02 19.74 -16.20
C HIS A 55 -5.83 19.07 -15.51
N ILE A 56 -5.00 19.89 -14.86
CA ILE A 56 -3.88 19.41 -14.04
C ILE A 56 -4.31 19.45 -12.58
N LYS A 57 -4.25 18.29 -11.89
CA LYS A 57 -4.58 18.23 -10.46
C LYS A 57 -3.72 19.23 -9.66
N GLY A 58 -4.37 20.11 -8.90
CA GLY A 58 -3.70 21.12 -8.07
C GLY A 58 -3.44 22.45 -8.80
N ILE A 59 -3.86 22.58 -10.03
CA ILE A 59 -3.88 23.86 -10.77
C ILE A 59 -5.35 24.24 -10.99
N ALA A 60 -5.70 25.49 -10.70
CA ALA A 60 -7.05 25.97 -10.93
C ALA A 60 -7.37 25.93 -12.45
N PRO A 61 -8.54 25.41 -12.85
CA PRO A 61 -8.90 25.27 -14.27
C PRO A 61 -8.80 26.57 -15.05
N GLU A 62 -9.13 27.68 -14.43
CA GLU A 62 -9.11 29.02 -15.02
C GLU A 62 -7.68 29.45 -15.38
N ILE A 63 -6.70 29.10 -14.53
CA ILE A 63 -5.28 29.39 -14.78
C ILE A 63 -4.77 28.58 -15.96
N PHE A 64 -5.14 27.30 -16.02
CA PHE A 64 -4.77 26.45 -17.13
C PHE A 64 -5.43 26.95 -18.45
N ALA A 65 -6.73 27.27 -18.41
CA ALA A 65 -7.48 27.73 -19.59
C ALA A 65 -6.99 29.09 -20.11
N SER A 66 -6.54 29.99 -19.25
CA SER A 66 -6.03 31.31 -19.63
C SER A 66 -4.62 31.30 -20.22
N ALA A 67 -3.89 30.20 -20.06
CA ALA A 67 -2.52 30.09 -20.57
C ALA A 67 -2.54 29.87 -22.11
N SER A 68 -1.45 30.26 -22.78
CA SER A 68 -1.29 29.99 -24.22
C SER A 68 -1.24 28.49 -24.49
N GLN A 69 -1.65 28.06 -25.67
CA GLN A 69 -1.64 26.65 -26.08
C GLN A 69 -0.28 26.01 -25.87
N ASN A 70 0.81 26.69 -26.22
CA ASN A 70 2.15 26.18 -26.04
C ASN A 70 2.52 26.00 -24.57
N ALA A 71 2.07 26.90 -23.69
CA ALA A 71 2.27 26.79 -22.24
C ALA A 71 1.48 25.63 -21.66
N GLN A 72 0.23 25.44 -22.09
CA GLN A 72 -0.60 24.29 -21.69
C GLN A 72 0.05 22.97 -22.08
N ILE A 73 0.55 22.83 -23.31
CA ILE A 73 1.22 21.61 -23.79
C ILE A 73 2.49 21.35 -22.97
N ARG A 74 3.33 22.37 -22.74
CA ARG A 74 4.53 22.23 -21.91
C ARG A 74 4.20 21.81 -20.48
N ALA A 75 3.21 22.45 -19.87
CA ALA A 75 2.77 22.10 -18.52
C ALA A 75 2.33 20.63 -18.41
N LEU A 76 1.58 20.09 -19.38
CA LEU A 76 1.19 18.69 -19.42
C LEU A 76 2.39 17.74 -19.58
N GLN A 77 3.37 18.11 -20.41
CA GLN A 77 4.61 17.32 -20.58
C GLN A 77 5.44 17.28 -19.29
N VAL A 78 5.60 18.46 -18.65
CA VAL A 78 6.30 18.60 -17.38
C VAL A 78 5.57 17.81 -16.28
N GLU A 79 4.24 17.90 -16.22
CA GLU A 79 3.44 17.13 -15.28
C GLU A 79 3.67 15.63 -15.42
N MET A 80 3.67 15.12 -16.65
CA MET A 80 3.89 13.69 -16.90
C MET A 80 5.28 13.25 -16.45
N ALA A 81 6.32 14.05 -16.72
CA ALA A 81 7.69 13.78 -16.28
C ALA A 81 7.78 13.75 -14.76
N LEU A 82 7.24 14.77 -14.07
CA LEU A 82 7.24 14.85 -12.60
C LEU A 82 6.49 13.70 -11.94
N ARG A 83 5.36 13.26 -12.52
CA ARG A 83 4.64 12.08 -12.04
C ARG A 83 5.43 10.78 -12.21
N LYS A 84 6.22 10.67 -13.28
CA LYS A 84 7.08 9.49 -13.50
C LYS A 84 8.20 9.44 -12.47
N ASP A 85 8.85 10.57 -12.20
CA ASP A 85 9.92 10.66 -11.22
C ASP A 85 9.39 10.42 -9.80
N LEU A 86 8.28 11.05 -9.44
CA LEU A 86 7.62 10.81 -8.16
C LEU A 86 7.30 9.31 -7.93
N ARG A 87 6.83 8.60 -8.96
CA ARG A 87 6.55 7.16 -8.84
C ARG A 87 7.79 6.35 -8.54
N LYS A 88 8.93 6.68 -9.19
CA LYS A 88 10.20 6.01 -8.93
C LYS A 88 10.69 6.21 -7.49
N ASP A 89 10.58 7.44 -7.00
CA ASP A 89 11.01 7.75 -5.63
C ASP A 89 10.07 7.12 -4.58
N LEU A 90 8.77 7.11 -4.83
CA LEU A 90 7.81 6.43 -3.95
C LEU A 90 7.99 4.91 -3.94
N GLN A 91 8.51 4.32 -5.03
CA GLN A 91 8.80 2.90 -5.05
C GLN A 91 9.88 2.54 -4.04
N LYS A 92 10.90 3.39 -3.85
CA LYS A 92 11.97 3.18 -2.84
C LYS A 92 11.40 3.04 -1.42
N PHE A 93 10.42 3.91 -1.05
CA PHE A 93 9.75 3.79 0.25
C PHE A 93 8.96 2.49 0.40
N LYS A 94 8.36 2.00 -0.68
CA LYS A 94 7.65 0.71 -0.67
C LYS A 94 8.60 -0.46 -0.49
N ASP A 95 9.68 -0.48 -1.26
CA ASP A 95 10.68 -1.54 -1.21
C ASP A 95 11.32 -1.63 0.19
N GLU A 96 11.70 -0.49 0.77
CA GLU A 96 12.21 -0.42 2.14
C GLU A 96 11.17 -0.91 3.17
N ARG A 97 9.90 -0.55 2.98
CA ARG A 97 8.82 -1.00 3.87
C ARG A 97 8.62 -2.51 3.80
N GLU A 98 8.62 -3.09 2.60
CA GLU A 98 8.50 -4.54 2.39
C GLU A 98 9.66 -5.30 3.07
N GLU A 99 10.87 -4.77 2.97
CA GLU A 99 12.04 -5.34 3.66
C GLU A 99 11.90 -5.26 5.18
N LEU A 100 11.50 -4.12 5.73
CA LEU A 100 11.26 -3.95 7.17
C LEU A 100 10.14 -4.87 7.68
N GLU A 101 9.07 -5.03 6.91
CA GLU A 101 7.99 -5.96 7.25
C GLU A 101 8.47 -7.42 7.24
N LEU A 102 9.29 -7.81 6.27
CA LEU A 102 9.88 -9.14 6.21
C LEU A 102 10.79 -9.38 7.43
N GLN A 103 11.67 -8.43 7.76
CA GLN A 103 12.54 -8.54 8.95
C GLN A 103 11.73 -8.64 10.24
N LYS A 104 10.65 -7.86 10.38
CA LYS A 104 9.75 -7.98 11.52
C LYS A 104 9.15 -9.39 11.61
N ARG A 105 8.64 -9.94 10.51
CA ARG A 105 8.06 -11.29 10.48
C ARG A 105 9.08 -12.37 10.85
N ILE A 106 10.30 -12.28 10.31
CA ILE A 106 11.39 -13.19 10.64
C ILE A 106 11.69 -13.13 12.16
N THR A 107 11.77 -11.92 12.71
CA THR A 107 12.04 -11.72 14.14
C THR A 107 10.90 -12.26 15.00
N GLN A 108 9.64 -12.12 14.57
CA GLN A 108 8.48 -12.72 15.24
C GLN A 108 8.56 -14.25 15.28
N VAL A 109 8.93 -14.88 14.17
CA VAL A 109 9.12 -16.34 14.13
C VAL A 109 10.19 -16.77 15.15
N LYS A 110 11.36 -16.09 15.14
CA LYS A 110 12.43 -16.36 16.12
C LYS A 110 11.96 -16.18 17.57
N PHE A 111 11.18 -15.13 17.82
CA PHE A 111 10.61 -14.86 19.16
C PHE A 111 9.71 -16.02 19.64
N TYR A 112 8.81 -16.52 18.78
CA TYR A 112 7.96 -17.66 19.17
C TYR A 112 8.75 -18.93 19.40
N HIS A 113 9.82 -19.19 18.64
CA HIS A 113 10.72 -20.31 18.88
C HIS A 113 11.47 -20.18 20.21
N ALA A 114 12.02 -19.01 20.54
CA ALA A 114 12.67 -18.75 21.81
C ALA A 114 11.70 -18.95 22.99
N LYS A 115 10.44 -18.50 22.85
CA LYS A 115 9.38 -18.73 23.83
C LYS A 115 9.07 -20.22 24.01
N ALA A 116 8.98 -20.98 22.94
CA ALA A 116 8.73 -22.42 22.97
C ALA A 116 9.89 -23.19 23.66
N GLN A 117 11.11 -22.67 23.56
CA GLN A 117 12.31 -23.23 24.21
C GLN A 117 12.52 -22.75 25.65
N ASN A 118 11.65 -21.86 26.16
CA ASN A 118 11.76 -21.20 27.46
C ASN A 118 13.04 -20.34 27.60
N ASP A 119 13.60 -19.86 26.48
CA ASP A 119 14.73 -18.92 26.51
C ASP A 119 14.17 -17.49 26.66
N GLU A 120 13.94 -17.10 27.91
CA GLU A 120 13.38 -15.80 28.24
C GLU A 120 14.31 -14.65 27.89
N LYS A 121 15.62 -14.83 27.95
CA LYS A 121 16.59 -13.78 27.58
C LYS A 121 16.51 -13.49 26.10
N GLN A 122 16.62 -14.51 25.27
CA GLN A 122 16.53 -14.37 23.82
C GLN A 122 15.15 -13.83 23.41
N ALA A 123 14.06 -14.29 24.03
CA ALA A 123 12.73 -13.78 23.74
C ALA A 123 12.60 -12.28 24.05
N LYS A 124 13.19 -11.79 25.16
CA LYS A 124 13.19 -10.36 25.50
C LYS A 124 13.96 -9.53 24.48
N ASP A 125 15.12 -9.98 24.06
CA ASP A 125 15.94 -9.28 23.06
C ASP A 125 15.24 -9.23 21.70
N LEU A 126 14.59 -10.32 21.29
CA LEU A 126 13.82 -10.38 20.05
C LEU A 126 12.57 -9.49 20.09
N LEU A 127 11.91 -9.39 21.25
CA LEU A 127 10.78 -8.48 21.44
C LEU A 127 11.22 -7.01 21.27
N ALA A 128 12.39 -6.65 21.80
CA ALA A 128 12.96 -5.31 21.60
C ALA A 128 13.24 -5.04 20.10
N GLN A 129 13.75 -6.02 19.35
CA GLN A 129 13.97 -5.91 17.91
C GLN A 129 12.66 -5.77 17.13
N ILE A 130 11.59 -6.50 17.49
CA ILE A 130 10.27 -6.34 16.89
C ILE A 130 9.78 -4.90 17.07
N TYR A 131 9.93 -4.34 18.27
CA TYR A 131 9.55 -2.97 18.56
C TYR A 131 10.37 -1.95 17.73
N GLN A 132 11.68 -2.17 17.60
CA GLN A 132 12.54 -1.34 16.75
C GLN A 132 12.10 -1.38 15.27
N ASN A 133 11.76 -2.55 14.75
CA ASN A 133 11.26 -2.69 13.39
C ASN A 133 9.92 -1.96 13.21
N GLU A 134 9.02 -1.99 14.19
CA GLU A 134 7.77 -1.21 14.15
C GLU A 134 8.02 0.29 14.15
N GLN A 135 8.98 0.76 14.94
CA GLN A 135 9.37 2.18 14.91
C GLN A 135 9.96 2.57 13.55
N ALA A 136 10.79 1.71 12.95
CA ALA A 136 11.36 1.94 11.62
C ALA A 136 10.26 2.01 10.54
N LEU A 137 9.28 1.10 10.58
CA LEU A 137 8.11 1.12 9.70
C LEU A 137 7.31 2.42 9.82
N ASN A 138 7.10 2.90 11.04
CA ASN A 138 6.39 4.16 11.28
C ASN A 138 7.19 5.36 10.76
N LYS A 139 8.50 5.39 10.97
CA LYS A 139 9.38 6.42 10.42
C LYS A 139 9.34 6.45 8.89
N ASN A 140 9.42 5.29 8.23
CA ASN A 140 9.30 5.19 6.78
C ASN A 140 7.96 5.75 6.26
N LYS A 141 6.83 5.43 6.92
CA LYS A 141 5.51 5.97 6.56
C LYS A 141 5.42 7.50 6.72
N ILE A 142 6.01 8.04 7.77
CA ILE A 142 6.05 9.49 7.99
C ILE A 142 6.91 10.15 6.91
N ALA A 143 8.12 9.64 6.67
CA ALA A 143 9.03 10.15 5.65
C ALA A 143 8.39 10.12 4.24
N GLU A 144 7.66 9.05 3.88
CA GLU A 144 6.92 8.98 2.62
C GLU A 144 5.87 10.09 2.51
N ARG A 145 5.10 10.37 3.58
CA ARG A 145 4.08 11.43 3.59
C ARG A 145 4.69 12.81 3.43
N GLU A 146 5.75 13.09 4.17
CA GLU A 146 6.47 14.36 4.09
C GLU A 146 7.09 14.57 2.69
N PHE A 147 7.68 13.51 2.14
CA PHE A 147 8.21 13.52 0.79
C PHE A 147 7.12 13.83 -0.24
N ARG A 148 5.96 13.15 -0.18
CA ARG A 148 4.81 13.41 -1.07
C ARG A 148 4.36 14.87 -0.99
N SER A 149 4.15 15.39 0.21
CA SER A 149 3.71 16.77 0.43
C SER A 149 4.70 17.77 -0.19
N THR A 150 6.00 17.57 0.07
CA THR A 150 7.05 18.43 -0.49
C THR A 150 7.08 18.37 -2.03
N GLN A 151 6.93 17.17 -2.62
CA GLN A 151 6.94 17.03 -4.07
C GLN A 151 5.67 17.60 -4.72
N GLU A 152 4.52 17.52 -4.07
CA GLU A 152 3.29 18.16 -4.56
C GLU A 152 3.43 19.68 -4.62
N LEU A 153 4.03 20.31 -3.60
CA LEU A 153 4.30 21.75 -3.61
C LEU A 153 5.27 22.14 -4.74
N LYS A 154 6.41 21.46 -4.84
CA LYS A 154 7.40 21.72 -5.91
C LYS A 154 6.81 21.53 -7.30
N ARG A 155 5.96 20.52 -7.46
CA ARG A 155 5.23 20.25 -8.70
C ARG A 155 4.31 21.42 -9.06
N ALA A 156 3.49 21.87 -8.10
CA ALA A 156 2.59 22.98 -8.31
C ALA A 156 3.37 24.26 -8.74
N GLU A 157 4.42 24.62 -8.02
CA GLU A 157 5.28 25.75 -8.34
C GLU A 157 5.84 25.68 -9.78
N LYS A 158 6.37 24.49 -10.15
CA LYS A 158 6.95 24.30 -11.48
C LYS A 158 5.88 24.42 -12.58
N LEU A 159 4.71 23.85 -12.38
CA LEU A 159 3.61 23.94 -13.33
C LEU A 159 3.07 25.36 -13.47
N TYR A 160 2.98 26.13 -12.38
CA TYR A 160 2.62 27.55 -12.45
C TYR A 160 3.62 28.36 -13.27
N LYS A 161 4.93 28.14 -13.13
CA LYS A 161 5.96 28.79 -13.93
C LYS A 161 5.80 28.49 -15.43
N GLU A 162 5.56 27.22 -15.78
CA GLU A 162 5.34 26.84 -17.18
C GLU A 162 4.09 27.51 -17.78
N LEU A 163 3.01 27.59 -17.00
CA LEU A 163 1.77 28.22 -17.47
C LEU A 163 1.88 29.75 -17.61
N GLN A 164 2.76 30.40 -16.83
CA GLN A 164 3.05 31.83 -16.94
C GLN A 164 4.04 32.14 -18.07
N GLY A 165 4.64 31.16 -18.72
CA GLY A 165 5.63 31.33 -19.77
C GLY A 165 6.99 31.88 -19.29
N LYS A 166 7.32 31.65 -18.01
CA LYS A 166 8.57 32.09 -17.39
C LYS A 166 9.57 30.95 -17.27
#